data_89c1c1b8ef40612680c18671c63ddada
#
_entry.id   89c1c1b8ef40612680c18671c63ddada
#
_cell.length_a   1.000
_cell.length_b   1.000
_cell.length_c   1.000
_cell.angle_alpha   90.00
_cell.angle_beta   90.00
_cell.angle_gamma   90.00
#
_symmetry.space_group_name_H-M   'P 1'
#
loop_
_entity.id
_entity.type
_entity.pdbx_description
1 polymer ?
#
loop_
_entity_poly.entity_id
_entity_poly.type
_entity_poly.pdbx_seq_one_letter_code
_entity_poly.pdbx_strand_id
1 'polypeptide(L)'
;YGTGRLVFLYDPSVPEAWESAFRMVVFAQAPIEPLMGQDEFLPNVAWSWLIDALDSSQADYFHAAGTTTSVVSTGFGEMEDQGSGAQVEVRASWSPRSAVIGPHLEAWGEFVCMLAGFPPTHEGVATLPPKRATS
;
A
#
# COMPACT_ATOMS: atom_id res chain seq x y z
N TYR A 1 7.69 -10.89 2.47
CA TYR A 1 8.32 -9.70 2.21
C TYR A 1 7.82 -9.02 1.01
N GLY A 2 7.92 -7.77 0.93
CA GLY A 2 7.42 -7.05 -0.19
C GLY A 2 8.34 -5.94 -0.60
N THR A 3 7.95 -5.19 -1.61
CA THR A 3 8.74 -4.07 -2.09
C THR A 3 7.86 -2.86 -2.20
N GLY A 4 8.48 -1.71 -2.15
CA GLY A 4 7.76 -0.47 -2.29
C GLY A 4 8.64 0.60 -2.88
N ARG A 5 8.01 1.58 -3.51
CA ARG A 5 8.74 2.68 -4.11
C ARG A 5 7.90 3.93 -3.93
N LEU A 6 8.58 5.03 -3.64
CA LEU A 6 7.91 6.29 -3.44
C LEU A 6 8.64 7.35 -4.23
N VAL A 7 7.90 8.20 -4.92
CA VAL A 7 8.46 9.31 -5.65
C VAL A 7 7.75 10.57 -5.18
N PHE A 8 8.52 11.59 -4.83
CA PHE A 8 7.96 12.86 -4.40
C PHE A 8 8.19 13.84 -5.54
N LEU A 9 7.13 14.41 -6.04
CA LEU A 9 7.20 15.34 -7.15
C LEU A 9 6.94 16.75 -6.70
N TYR A 10 7.66 17.69 -7.26
CA TYR A 10 7.47 19.11 -6.93
C TYR A 10 7.37 19.90 -8.24
N ASP A 11 6.34 20.70 -8.36
CA ASP A 11 6.15 21.55 -9.51
C ASP A 11 5.56 22.86 -9.01
N PRO A 12 6.35 23.94 -9.00
CA PRO A 12 5.86 25.20 -8.46
C PRO A 12 4.73 25.82 -9.26
N SER A 13 4.45 25.30 -10.46
CA SER A 13 3.33 25.84 -11.23
C SER A 13 1.99 25.36 -10.71
N VAL A 14 1.98 24.46 -9.73
CA VAL A 14 0.76 23.97 -9.11
C VAL A 14 -0.15 23.36 -10.19
N PRO A 15 0.24 22.19 -10.72
CA PRO A 15 -0.56 21.56 -11.78
C PRO A 15 -2.00 21.36 -11.32
N GLU A 16 -2.91 21.58 -12.25
CA GLU A 16 -4.30 21.49 -11.94
C GLU A 16 -4.69 20.11 -11.44
N ALA A 17 -4.12 19.07 -12.01
CA ALA A 17 -4.44 17.72 -11.59
C ALA A 17 -4.06 17.44 -10.13
N TRP A 18 -3.06 18.11 -9.62
CA TRP A 18 -2.63 17.89 -8.25
C TRP A 18 -3.27 18.90 -7.30
N GLU A 19 -3.60 20.07 -7.80
CA GLU A 19 -4.08 21.17 -7.01
C GLU A 19 -3.11 21.45 -5.87
N SER A 20 -1.83 21.21 -6.12
CA SER A 20 -0.79 21.39 -5.14
C SER A 20 0.53 21.48 -5.91
N ALA A 21 1.54 22.07 -5.31
CA ALA A 21 2.86 22.04 -5.90
C ALA A 21 3.54 20.69 -5.68
N PHE A 22 2.93 19.82 -4.87
CA PHE A 22 3.55 18.56 -4.50
C PHE A 22 2.66 17.39 -4.84
N ARG A 23 3.27 16.25 -5.15
CA ARG A 23 2.51 15.01 -5.39
C ARG A 23 3.38 13.84 -4.96
N MET A 24 2.77 12.93 -4.19
CA MET A 24 3.43 11.70 -3.81
C MET A 24 2.86 10.60 -4.69
N VAL A 25 3.74 9.79 -5.27
CA VAL A 25 3.32 8.66 -6.11
C VAL A 25 4.00 7.44 -5.55
N VAL A 26 3.24 6.42 -5.26
CA VAL A 26 3.78 5.23 -4.60
C VAL A 26 3.34 3.94 -5.28
N PHE A 27 4.16 2.93 -5.13
CA PHE A 27 3.85 1.60 -5.61
C PHE A 27 4.36 0.62 -4.57
N ALA A 28 3.54 -0.34 -4.21
CA ALA A 28 3.93 -1.39 -3.27
C ALA A 28 3.38 -2.72 -3.73
N GLN A 29 4.08 -3.78 -3.44
CA GLN A 29 3.60 -5.10 -3.77
C GLN A 29 4.12 -6.08 -2.75
N ALA A 30 3.35 -7.05 -2.40
CA ALA A 30 3.72 -8.05 -1.41
C ALA A 30 3.07 -9.38 -1.74
N PRO A 31 3.76 -10.49 -1.47
CA PRO A 31 3.16 -11.80 -1.67
C PRO A 31 2.13 -12.06 -0.57
N ILE A 32 1.10 -12.79 -0.90
CA ILE A 32 0.08 -13.16 0.07
C ILE A 32 -0.29 -14.60 -0.17
N GLU A 33 -1.05 -15.18 0.75
CA GLU A 33 -1.52 -16.53 0.58
C GLU A 33 -2.53 -16.57 -0.55
N PRO A 34 -2.54 -17.61 -1.37
CA PRO A 34 -3.48 -17.66 -2.48
C PRO A 34 -4.93 -17.50 -2.07
N LEU A 35 -5.31 -18.03 -0.91
CA LEU A 35 -6.68 -17.86 -0.50
C LEU A 35 -7.01 -16.41 -0.22
N MET A 36 -6.07 -15.65 0.30
CA MET A 36 -6.30 -14.25 0.51
C MET A 36 -6.37 -13.52 -0.81
N GLY A 37 -5.63 -13.98 -1.80
CA GLY A 37 -5.68 -13.34 -3.10
C GLY A 37 -7.02 -13.47 -3.77
N GLN A 38 -7.83 -14.44 -3.34
CA GLN A 38 -9.13 -14.62 -3.91
C GLN A 38 -10.21 -13.87 -3.14
N ASP A 39 -9.86 -13.23 -2.05
CA ASP A 39 -10.84 -12.51 -1.25
C ASP A 39 -11.20 -11.23 -1.99
N GLU A 40 -12.44 -11.09 -2.36
CA GLU A 40 -12.85 -9.94 -3.13
C GLU A 40 -12.76 -8.65 -2.35
N PHE A 41 -12.64 -8.71 -1.02
CA PHE A 41 -12.52 -7.48 -0.26
C PHE A 41 -11.08 -7.10 0.04
N LEU A 42 -10.12 -7.91 -0.37
CA LEU A 42 -8.73 -7.59 -0.08
C LEU A 42 -8.31 -6.23 -0.63
N PRO A 43 -8.67 -5.85 -1.84
CA PRO A 43 -8.28 -4.54 -2.33
C PRO A 43 -8.79 -3.41 -1.45
N ASN A 44 -10.01 -3.54 -0.95
CA ASN A 44 -10.58 -2.50 -0.10
C ASN A 44 -9.82 -2.43 1.22
N VAL A 45 -9.44 -3.57 1.76
CA VAL A 45 -8.72 -3.60 3.01
C VAL A 45 -7.34 -2.96 2.83
N ALA A 46 -6.65 -3.29 1.75
CA ALA A 46 -5.32 -2.73 1.52
C ALA A 46 -5.40 -1.21 1.36
N TRP A 47 -6.40 -0.72 0.65
CA TRP A 47 -6.56 0.71 0.48
C TRP A 47 -6.84 1.37 1.83
N SER A 48 -7.70 0.78 2.64
CA SER A 48 -8.02 1.37 3.92
C SER A 48 -6.80 1.43 4.84
N TRP A 49 -5.88 0.47 4.73
CA TRP A 49 -4.67 0.51 5.52
C TRP A 49 -3.80 1.70 5.13
N LEU A 50 -3.75 2.03 3.83
CA LEU A 50 -2.99 3.18 3.41
C LEU A 50 -3.60 4.46 3.96
N ILE A 51 -4.90 4.59 3.86
CA ILE A 51 -5.59 5.79 4.36
C ILE A 51 -5.42 5.89 5.87
N ASP A 52 -5.57 4.77 6.58
CA ASP A 52 -5.40 4.80 8.02
C ASP A 52 -3.98 5.20 8.41
N ALA A 53 -2.99 4.75 7.65
CA ALA A 53 -1.61 5.11 7.94
C ALA A 53 -1.39 6.61 7.73
N LEU A 54 -1.96 7.16 6.66
CA LEU A 54 -1.84 8.58 6.41
C LEU A 54 -2.51 9.38 7.51
N ASP A 55 -3.69 8.95 7.93
CA ASP A 55 -4.41 9.66 8.96
C ASP A 55 -3.73 9.54 10.33
N SER A 56 -3.24 8.37 10.67
CA SER A 56 -2.62 8.21 11.98
C SER A 56 -1.27 8.89 12.08
N SER A 57 -0.60 9.10 10.97
CA SER A 57 0.65 9.83 10.97
C SER A 57 0.40 11.34 10.85
N GLN A 58 -0.85 11.72 10.73
CA GLN A 58 -1.24 13.11 10.63
C GLN A 58 -0.65 13.76 9.38
N ALA A 59 -0.56 13.00 8.32
CA ALA A 59 -0.14 13.55 7.05
C ALA A 59 -1.27 14.42 6.51
N ASP A 60 -0.93 15.63 6.12
CA ASP A 60 -1.94 16.56 5.63
C ASP A 60 -1.99 16.41 4.12
N TYR A 61 -2.94 15.67 3.63
CA TYR A 61 -3.03 15.33 2.21
C TYR A 61 -4.43 15.51 1.67
N PHE A 62 -4.54 15.54 0.36
CA PHE A 62 -5.84 15.55 -0.29
C PHE A 62 -5.69 14.92 -1.68
N HIS A 63 -6.78 14.67 -2.34
CA HIS A 63 -6.82 14.07 -3.67
C HIS A 63 -6.09 12.72 -3.74
N ALA A 64 -6.36 11.86 -2.77
CA ALA A 64 -5.79 10.51 -2.79
C ALA A 64 -6.53 9.68 -3.83
N ALA A 65 -5.79 8.98 -4.64
CA ALA A 65 -6.34 8.12 -5.68
C ALA A 65 -5.43 6.95 -5.91
N GLY A 66 -5.96 5.87 -6.40
CA GLY A 66 -5.12 4.73 -6.68
C GLY A 66 -5.88 3.49 -7.03
N THR A 67 -5.15 2.40 -7.18
CA THR A 67 -5.72 1.11 -7.45
C THR A 67 -5.05 0.07 -6.57
N THR A 68 -5.80 -0.93 -6.17
CA THR A 68 -5.23 -2.09 -5.50
C THR A 68 -5.63 -3.30 -6.32
N THR A 69 -4.70 -4.21 -6.50
CA THR A 69 -4.91 -5.35 -7.38
C THR A 69 -4.46 -6.62 -6.69
N SER A 70 -5.25 -7.66 -6.79
CA SER A 70 -4.84 -8.97 -6.31
C SER A 70 -4.54 -9.80 -7.53
N VAL A 71 -3.43 -10.53 -7.50
CA VAL A 71 -3.03 -11.37 -8.61
C VAL A 71 -2.82 -12.76 -8.07
N VAL A 72 -3.44 -13.74 -8.70
CA VAL A 72 -3.27 -15.14 -8.32
C VAL A 72 -2.67 -15.85 -9.52
N SER A 73 -1.58 -16.55 -9.30
CA SER A 73 -0.88 -17.25 -10.36
C SER A 73 -0.85 -18.73 -10.04
N THR A 74 -0.96 -19.56 -11.06
CA THR A 74 -0.86 -20.99 -10.91
C THR A 74 0.21 -21.48 -11.86
N GLY A 75 1.18 -22.23 -11.37
CA GLY A 75 2.25 -22.74 -12.20
C GLY A 75 1.92 -24.11 -12.71
N PHE A 76 2.41 -24.43 -13.90
CA PHE A 76 2.20 -25.72 -14.49
C PHE A 76 3.49 -26.26 -15.02
N GLY A 77 3.54 -27.57 -15.25
CA GLY A 77 4.73 -28.21 -15.81
C GLY A 77 5.91 -28.00 -14.90
N GLU A 78 6.96 -27.49 -15.46
CA GLU A 78 8.18 -27.30 -14.68
C GLU A 78 8.06 -26.13 -13.72
N MET A 79 7.00 -25.34 -13.82
CA MET A 79 6.81 -24.22 -12.92
C MET A 79 5.80 -24.56 -11.82
N GLU A 80 5.39 -25.81 -11.76
CA GLU A 80 4.34 -26.17 -10.83
C GLU A 80 4.65 -25.81 -9.40
N ASP A 81 5.86 -26.00 -8.96
CA ASP A 81 6.20 -25.71 -7.59
C ASP A 81 6.59 -24.30 -7.35
N GLN A 82 6.90 -23.54 -8.37
CA GLN A 82 7.41 -22.22 -8.17
C GLN A 82 6.53 -21.13 -8.67
N GLY A 83 5.65 -21.45 -9.58
CA GLY A 83 4.85 -20.44 -10.23
C GLY A 83 3.52 -20.14 -9.58
N SER A 84 3.18 -20.87 -8.52
CA SER A 84 1.89 -20.63 -7.89
C SER A 84 2.01 -19.66 -6.75
N GLY A 85 1.04 -18.82 -6.57
CA GLY A 85 1.06 -17.88 -5.48
C GLY A 85 0.13 -16.73 -5.76
N ALA A 86 0.17 -15.75 -4.88
CA ALA A 86 -0.64 -14.58 -5.04
C ALA A 86 0.10 -13.38 -4.52
N GLN A 87 -0.27 -12.21 -4.99
CA GLN A 87 0.32 -10.98 -4.48
C GLN A 87 -0.69 -9.87 -4.55
N VAL A 88 -0.50 -8.87 -3.73
CA VAL A 88 -1.30 -7.67 -3.76
C VAL A 88 -0.40 -6.53 -4.22
N GLU A 89 -0.95 -5.66 -5.07
CA GLU A 89 -0.22 -4.51 -5.56
C GLU A 89 -1.04 -3.27 -5.29
N VAL A 90 -0.40 -2.24 -4.82
CA VAL A 90 -1.07 -0.97 -4.54
C VAL A 90 -0.34 0.12 -5.31
N ARG A 91 -1.08 0.88 -6.11
CA ARG A 91 -0.55 2.03 -6.79
C ARG A 91 -1.38 3.19 -6.33
N ALA A 92 -0.76 4.20 -5.79
CA ALA A 92 -1.51 5.30 -5.23
C ALA A 92 -0.77 6.61 -5.39
N SER A 93 -1.49 7.70 -5.30
CA SER A 93 -0.87 9.00 -5.25
C SER A 93 -1.75 9.93 -4.46
N TRP A 94 -1.17 10.97 -3.93
CA TRP A 94 -1.92 11.98 -3.20
C TRP A 94 -1.13 13.29 -3.20
N SER A 95 -1.81 14.38 -2.86
CA SER A 95 -1.19 15.68 -2.86
C SER A 95 -0.95 16.13 -1.43
N PRO A 96 0.33 16.25 -1.02
CA PRO A 96 0.61 16.89 0.26
C PRO A 96 0.25 18.36 0.19
N ARG A 97 -0.26 18.91 1.30
CA ARG A 97 -0.65 20.30 1.28
C ARG A 97 0.54 21.23 1.51
N SER A 98 1.66 20.72 1.93
CA SER A 98 2.83 21.53 2.16
C SER A 98 4.09 20.72 1.95
N ALA A 99 5.22 21.36 2.11
CA ALA A 99 6.48 20.69 1.95
C ALA A 99 6.90 19.88 3.17
N VAL A 100 6.06 19.83 4.20
CA VAL A 100 6.35 19.06 5.39
C VAL A 100 6.04 17.63 5.07
N ILE A 101 6.98 16.90 4.49
CA ILE A 101 6.69 15.55 4.02
C ILE A 101 7.01 14.45 5.00
N GLY A 102 7.62 14.74 6.13
CA GLY A 102 7.93 13.70 7.12
C GLY A 102 6.76 12.79 7.46
N PRO A 103 5.61 13.35 7.81
CA PRO A 103 4.47 12.49 8.14
C PRO A 103 4.03 11.60 6.98
N HIS A 104 4.20 12.07 5.75
CA HIS A 104 3.84 11.26 4.59
C HIS A 104 4.81 10.08 4.43
N LEU A 105 6.10 10.32 4.69
CA LEU A 105 7.08 9.25 4.60
C LEU A 105 6.88 8.25 5.72
N GLU A 106 6.50 8.70 6.92
CA GLU A 106 6.23 7.82 8.01
C GLU A 106 5.03 6.95 7.69
N ALA A 107 3.99 7.54 7.15
CA ALA A 107 2.79 6.79 6.80
C ALA A 107 3.12 5.74 5.75
N TRP A 108 3.93 6.11 4.77
CA TRP A 108 4.28 5.18 3.71
C TRP A 108 5.08 4.01 4.28
N GLY A 109 6.05 4.29 5.14
CA GLY A 109 6.85 3.24 5.76
C GLY A 109 5.99 2.29 6.57
N GLU A 110 5.04 2.84 7.33
CA GLU A 110 4.16 2.03 8.12
C GLU A 110 3.27 1.16 7.24
N PHE A 111 2.75 1.73 6.16
CA PHE A 111 1.89 0.98 5.26
C PHE A 111 2.66 -0.17 4.61
N VAL A 112 3.88 0.08 4.16
CA VAL A 112 4.67 -0.97 3.51
C VAL A 112 4.96 -2.09 4.50
N CYS A 113 5.24 -1.75 5.74
CA CYS A 113 5.47 -2.77 6.76
C CYS A 113 4.19 -3.59 7.01
N MET A 114 3.05 -2.94 7.05
CA MET A 114 1.80 -3.66 7.25
C MET A 114 1.54 -4.59 6.07
N LEU A 115 1.78 -4.12 4.86
CA LEU A 115 1.52 -4.92 3.69
C LEU A 115 2.47 -6.11 3.66
N ALA A 116 3.73 -5.90 3.95
CA ALA A 116 4.71 -6.98 3.93
C ALA A 116 4.48 -7.98 5.04
N GLY A 117 3.85 -7.55 6.11
CA GLY A 117 3.54 -8.45 7.21
C GLY A 117 2.17 -9.08 7.12
N PHE A 118 1.53 -9.00 5.97
CA PHE A 118 0.22 -9.57 5.78
C PHE A 118 0.35 -11.03 6.16
N PRO A 119 -0.37 -11.49 7.12
CA PRO A 119 -0.15 -12.83 7.65
C PRO A 119 -0.57 -13.94 6.72
N PRO A 120 0.10 -14.98 6.85
CA PRO A 120 -0.28 -16.15 6.13
C PRO A 120 -1.46 -16.64 6.81
N THR A 121 -2.32 -17.05 6.10
CA THR A 121 -3.42 -17.50 6.64
C THR A 121 -3.58 -17.90 7.94
N HIS A 122 -3.43 -19.00 8.21
CA HIS A 122 -3.93 -19.51 9.38
C HIS A 122 -3.55 -18.81 10.59
N GLU A 123 -2.48 -18.38 10.69
CA GLU A 123 -2.18 -17.86 11.85
C GLU A 123 -2.50 -16.55 11.83
N GLY A 124 -2.97 -16.14 10.86
CA GLY A 124 -3.24 -14.85 10.70
C GLY A 124 -3.93 -14.26 11.76
N VAL A 125 -4.54 -14.85 12.28
CA VAL A 125 -5.21 -14.42 13.25
C VAL A 125 -4.68 -13.34 13.87
N ALA A 126 -4.19 -13.38 14.70
CA ALA A 126 -3.82 -12.39 15.40
C ALA A 126 -2.89 -11.52 14.93
N THR A 127 -2.55 -11.68 13.91
CA THR A 127 -1.52 -10.93 13.54
C THR A 127 -1.72 -9.67 12.90
N LEU A 128 -2.85 -9.20 12.87
CA LEU A 128 -2.99 -7.98 12.28
C LEU A 128 -2.16 -7.02 13.00
N PRO A 129 -1.53 -6.19 12.34
CA PRO A 129 -0.69 -5.24 12.94
C PRO A 129 -1.49 -4.42 13.85
N PRO A 130 -1.01 -4.22 14.89
CA PRO A 130 -1.70 -3.61 15.89
C PRO A 130 -1.67 -2.26 15.57
N LYS A 131 -2.35 -1.73 15.14
CA LYS A 131 -2.47 -0.57 14.88
C LYS A 131 -1.77 0.30 15.56
N ARG A 132 -1.16 0.52 15.74
CA ARG A 132 -0.56 1.40 16.22
C ARG A 132 -1.04 1.91 17.25
N ALA A 133 -1.56 1.35 17.62
CA ALA A 133 -2.24 1.65 18.60
C ALA A 133 -1.35 2.43 19.32
N THR A 134 -0.58 2.27 19.16
CA THR A 134 0.23 2.78 19.85
C THR A 134 0.63 3.92 19.50
N SER A 135 0.53 4.08 18.91
CA SER A 135 1.03 5.06 18.52
C SER A 135 0.58 6.00 18.68
#